data_d9289934a3223ab1ece02690b50ecedc
#
_entry.id   d9289934a3223ab1ece02690b50ecedc
#
_cell.length_a   1.000
_cell.length_b   1.000
_cell.length_c   1.000
_cell.angle_alpha   90.00
_cell.angle_beta   90.00
_cell.angle_gamma   90.00
#
_symmetry.space_group_name_H-M   'P 1'
#
loop_
_entity.id
_entity.type
_entity.pdbx_description
1 polymer ?
#
loop_
_entity_poly.entity_id
_entity_poly.type
_entity_poly.pdbx_seq_one_letter_code
_entity_poly.pdbx_strand_id
1 'polypeptide(L)'
;MLKCLSLAALSVLATLAAAHAEPAVRVDLGTATPGGGFPAYGEALAAAVHEADPALTIELRTTKGSTENLVLLREGKLDLALVQGEYAYDALAAQGNAPGLTVVAPVDTTPGMFVVPAASAIHAVSDLRGKAVALGTHSSGLTVMARAVLKGSGIDPEHDITPILLDRAGDGPTMVIEGKAAALWGGSVGWPGFKTMAAAPGGARFFGPAPEAVASILALRPSLRRLTVPANAFKGQEAAIETVGSWSFTMGKPGLDPAVVSRLVRAIDKGKAKLAQLYAQGGESDPRNLPGATKVEWLHPATVDYLREIGALPR
;
A
#
# COMPACT_ATOMS: atom_id res chain seq x y z
N MET A 1 13.92 -8.64 87.54
CA MET A 1 13.88 -9.66 86.50
C MET A 1 13.36 -8.97 85.24
N LEU A 2 14.29 -8.52 84.42
CA LEU A 2 13.96 -7.80 83.10
C LEU A 2 13.88 -8.90 82.01
N LYS A 3 12.76 -8.91 81.29
CA LYS A 3 12.62 -9.65 80.03
C LYS A 3 12.83 -8.73 78.90
N CYS A 4 13.92 -8.90 78.17
CA CYS A 4 14.15 -8.23 76.89
C CYS A 4 13.29 -8.87 75.78
N LEU A 5 12.43 -8.08 75.15
CA LEU A 5 11.79 -8.46 73.88
C LEU A 5 12.65 -7.96 72.72
N SER A 6 13.15 -8.85 71.93
CA SER A 6 13.84 -8.57 70.70
C SER A 6 12.81 -8.43 69.58
N LEU A 7 12.70 -7.23 69.02
CA LEU A 7 11.91 -6.94 67.77
C LEU A 7 12.81 -7.31 66.58
N ALA A 8 12.47 -8.38 65.86
CA ALA A 8 13.06 -8.70 64.58
C ALA A 8 12.35 -7.88 63.48
N ALA A 9 13.04 -6.87 62.94
CA ALA A 9 12.58 -6.13 61.78
C ALA A 9 12.76 -6.94 60.52
N LEU A 10 11.66 -7.40 59.92
CA LEU A 10 11.63 -8.08 58.64
C LEU A 10 11.63 -7.02 57.53
N SER A 11 12.82 -6.74 56.97
CA SER A 11 12.95 -5.85 55.79
C SER A 11 12.53 -6.61 54.55
N VAL A 12 11.31 -6.34 54.07
CA VAL A 12 10.85 -6.80 52.74
C VAL A 12 11.49 -5.90 51.71
N LEU A 13 12.52 -6.39 51.00
CA LEU A 13 13.04 -5.80 49.79
C LEU A 13 12.01 -6.01 48.68
N ALA A 14 11.17 -4.99 48.42
CA ALA A 14 10.37 -4.90 47.24
C ALA A 14 11.31 -4.52 46.06
N THR A 15 11.79 -5.49 45.31
CA THR A 15 12.42 -5.24 44.01
C THR A 15 11.36 -4.74 43.05
N LEU A 16 11.22 -3.41 42.91
CA LEU A 16 10.52 -2.83 41.77
C LEU A 16 11.30 -3.22 40.51
N ALA A 17 10.77 -4.18 39.76
CA ALA A 17 11.13 -4.37 38.37
C ALA A 17 10.72 -3.08 37.64
N ALA A 18 11.67 -2.17 37.46
CA ALA A 18 11.50 -1.04 36.55
C ALA A 18 11.24 -1.66 35.18
N ALA A 19 9.97 -1.64 34.76
CA ALA A 19 9.64 -1.90 33.38
C ALA A 19 10.45 -0.89 32.56
N HIS A 20 11.51 -1.34 31.91
CA HIS A 20 12.25 -0.52 30.98
C HIS A 20 11.28 -0.20 29.84
N ALA A 21 10.67 0.98 29.89
CA ALA A 21 9.93 1.50 28.75
C ALA A 21 10.91 1.53 27.57
N GLU A 22 10.56 0.84 26.50
CA GLU A 22 11.38 0.87 25.29
C GLU A 22 11.55 2.32 24.83
N PRO A 23 12.73 2.73 24.34
CA PRO A 23 12.97 4.10 23.91
C PRO A 23 11.96 4.49 22.83
N ALA A 24 11.44 5.71 22.93
CA ALA A 24 10.54 6.25 21.92
C ALA A 24 11.26 6.32 20.56
N VAL A 25 10.63 5.78 19.53
CA VAL A 25 11.12 5.79 18.15
C VAL A 25 10.12 6.54 17.30
N ARG A 26 10.64 7.42 16.44
CA ARG A 26 9.86 8.14 15.44
C ARG A 26 10.44 7.87 14.06
N VAL A 27 9.56 7.59 13.09
CA VAL A 27 9.92 7.37 11.69
C VAL A 27 9.05 8.22 10.77
N ASP A 28 9.65 8.81 9.74
CA ASP A 28 8.95 9.56 8.71
C ASP A 28 8.53 8.62 7.58
N LEU A 29 7.22 8.57 7.29
CA LEU A 29 6.63 7.75 6.22
C LEU A 29 6.10 8.61 5.07
N GLY A 30 6.73 8.53 3.91
CA GLY A 30 6.24 9.14 2.68
C GLY A 30 4.99 8.43 2.16
N THR A 31 3.95 9.19 1.84
CA THR A 31 2.67 8.66 1.36
C THR A 31 2.43 9.04 -0.12
N ALA A 32 1.47 9.89 -0.41
CA ALA A 32 1.16 10.40 -1.75
C ALA A 32 0.32 11.69 -1.67
N THR A 33 -0.25 12.11 -2.81
CA THR A 33 -1.16 13.27 -2.87
C THR A 33 -2.46 13.00 -2.11
N PRO A 34 -3.08 14.03 -1.52
CA PRO A 34 -4.35 13.91 -0.84
C PRO A 34 -5.44 13.24 -1.69
N GLY A 35 -6.27 12.40 -1.04
CA GLY A 35 -7.31 11.62 -1.70
C GLY A 35 -6.81 10.33 -2.39
N GLY A 36 -5.50 10.06 -2.35
CA GLY A 36 -4.92 8.80 -2.78
C GLY A 36 -5.13 7.66 -1.78
N GLY A 37 -4.86 6.42 -2.19
CA GLY A 37 -4.91 5.24 -1.31
C GLY A 37 -3.83 5.26 -0.23
N PHE A 38 -2.61 5.67 -0.57
CA PHE A 38 -1.49 5.70 0.35
C PHE A 38 -1.67 6.65 1.56
N PRO A 39 -2.20 7.88 1.43
CA PRO A 39 -2.56 8.67 2.60
C PRO A 39 -3.54 7.97 3.52
N ALA A 40 -4.64 7.42 2.99
CA ALA A 40 -5.64 6.72 3.78
C ALA A 40 -5.09 5.46 4.46
N TYR A 41 -4.26 4.69 3.76
CA TYR A 41 -3.55 3.54 4.33
C TYR A 41 -2.55 3.99 5.41
N GLY A 42 -1.76 5.04 5.16
CA GLY A 42 -0.77 5.55 6.09
C GLY A 42 -1.38 5.98 7.43
N GLU A 43 -2.53 6.65 7.40
CA GLU A 43 -3.30 7.00 8.61
C GLU A 43 -3.73 5.76 9.40
N ALA A 44 -4.25 4.76 8.71
CA ALA A 44 -4.65 3.49 9.31
C ALA A 44 -3.46 2.72 9.90
N LEU A 45 -2.32 2.68 9.17
CA LEU A 45 -1.08 2.05 9.61
C LEU A 45 -0.52 2.73 10.86
N ALA A 46 -0.42 4.06 10.85
CA ALA A 46 0.09 4.82 12.00
C ALA A 46 -0.75 4.57 13.25
N ALA A 47 -2.08 4.57 13.12
CA ALA A 47 -2.98 4.28 14.23
C ALA A 47 -2.84 2.83 14.75
N ALA A 48 -2.76 1.84 13.86
CA ALA A 48 -2.62 0.43 14.22
C ALA A 48 -1.27 0.13 14.88
N VAL A 49 -0.19 0.73 14.36
CA VAL A 49 1.16 0.59 14.93
C VAL A 49 1.24 1.26 16.30
N HIS A 50 0.71 2.47 16.46
CA HIS A 50 0.70 3.16 17.75
C HIS A 50 -0.11 2.41 18.83
N GLU A 51 -1.24 1.79 18.45
CA GLU A 51 -2.02 0.93 19.38
C GLU A 51 -1.22 -0.33 19.77
N ALA A 52 -0.47 -0.92 18.83
CA ALA A 52 0.34 -2.11 19.08
C ALA A 52 1.62 -1.84 19.87
N ASP A 53 2.22 -0.66 19.66
CA ASP A 53 3.46 -0.17 20.28
C ASP A 53 3.39 1.37 20.46
N PRO A 54 2.91 1.87 21.62
CA PRO A 54 2.76 3.30 21.87
C PRO A 54 4.06 4.13 21.85
N ALA A 55 5.22 3.47 21.97
CA ALA A 55 6.52 4.13 21.89
C ALA A 55 7.08 4.19 20.47
N LEU A 56 6.36 3.66 19.46
CA LEU A 56 6.69 3.78 18.03
C LEU A 56 5.69 4.71 17.33
N THR A 57 6.18 5.83 16.83
CA THR A 57 5.36 6.84 16.14
C THR A 57 5.72 6.91 14.67
N ILE A 58 4.73 6.80 13.80
CA ILE A 58 4.85 7.02 12.36
C ILE A 58 4.33 8.42 12.04
N GLU A 59 5.21 9.27 11.52
CA GLU A 59 4.88 10.62 11.04
C GLU A 59 4.63 10.59 9.54
N LEU A 60 3.44 10.98 9.12
CA LEU A 60 3.09 10.95 7.71
C LEU A 60 3.63 12.19 6.97
N ARG A 61 4.25 11.96 5.82
CA ARG A 61 4.73 12.99 4.91
C ARG A 61 3.97 12.93 3.60
N THR A 62 3.25 13.99 3.28
CA THR A 62 2.60 14.14 1.98
C THR A 62 3.66 14.28 0.90
N THR A 63 3.56 13.48 -0.16
CA THR A 63 4.45 13.50 -1.32
C THR A 63 3.63 13.46 -2.60
N LYS A 64 4.31 13.40 -3.76
CA LYS A 64 3.65 13.19 -5.06
C LYS A 64 3.39 11.72 -5.37
N GLY A 65 3.88 10.78 -4.54
CA GLY A 65 3.73 9.34 -4.71
C GLY A 65 5.04 8.60 -4.96
N SER A 66 4.93 7.38 -5.49
CA SER A 66 6.02 6.38 -5.54
C SER A 66 7.33 6.89 -6.12
N THR A 67 7.30 7.68 -7.19
CA THR A 67 8.52 8.21 -7.84
C THR A 67 9.29 9.15 -6.91
N GLU A 68 8.59 10.11 -6.30
CA GLU A 68 9.21 11.04 -5.34
C GLU A 68 9.65 10.31 -4.08
N ASN A 69 8.85 9.37 -3.59
CA ASN A 69 9.16 8.56 -2.43
C ASN A 69 10.50 7.81 -2.57
N LEU A 70 10.76 7.21 -3.72
CA LEU A 70 12.01 6.51 -4.01
C LEU A 70 13.22 7.46 -4.01
N VAL A 71 13.07 8.69 -4.51
CA VAL A 71 14.12 9.71 -4.47
C VAL A 71 14.39 10.11 -3.02
N LEU A 72 13.36 10.46 -2.26
CA LEU A 72 13.48 10.90 -0.87
C LEU A 72 14.06 9.82 0.05
N LEU A 73 13.73 8.53 -0.18
CA LEU A 73 14.36 7.41 0.52
C LEU A 73 15.87 7.31 0.24
N ARG A 74 16.28 7.41 -1.06
CA ARG A 74 17.71 7.36 -1.45
C ARG A 74 18.50 8.52 -0.89
N GLU A 75 17.88 9.68 -0.77
CA GLU A 75 18.48 10.89 -0.19
C GLU A 75 18.44 10.89 1.36
N GLY A 76 17.84 9.88 2.00
CA GLY A 76 17.70 9.80 3.45
C GLY A 76 16.73 10.83 4.05
N LYS A 77 15.91 11.49 3.23
CA LYS A 77 14.92 12.49 3.66
C LYS A 77 13.63 11.86 4.21
N LEU A 78 13.42 10.59 3.95
CA LEU A 78 12.39 9.74 4.55
C LEU A 78 13.05 8.50 5.13
N ASP A 79 12.52 7.97 6.23
CA ASP A 79 12.92 6.68 6.78
C ASP A 79 12.23 5.54 6.04
N LEU A 80 10.95 5.73 5.79
CA LEU A 80 10.04 4.79 5.15
C LEU A 80 9.23 5.50 4.05
N ALA A 81 8.78 4.74 3.07
CA ALA A 81 7.81 5.25 2.09
C ALA A 81 6.91 4.14 1.55
N LEU A 82 5.68 4.51 1.20
CA LEU A 82 4.76 3.65 0.47
C LEU A 82 5.08 3.70 -1.02
N VAL A 83 5.32 2.55 -1.62
CA VAL A 83 5.74 2.44 -3.02
C VAL A 83 4.93 1.36 -3.73
N GLN A 84 4.33 1.74 -4.85
CA GLN A 84 3.62 0.82 -5.74
C GLN A 84 4.58 -0.19 -6.37
N GLY A 85 4.13 -1.42 -6.57
CA GLY A 85 4.94 -2.54 -7.02
C GLY A 85 5.74 -2.31 -8.28
N GLU A 86 5.16 -1.67 -9.30
CA GLU A 86 5.86 -1.40 -10.56
C GLU A 86 7.15 -0.60 -10.33
N TYR A 87 7.06 0.44 -9.51
CA TYR A 87 8.23 1.26 -9.17
C TYR A 87 9.16 0.58 -8.16
N ALA A 88 8.60 -0.17 -7.21
CA ALA A 88 9.40 -0.92 -6.24
C ALA A 88 10.26 -1.98 -6.94
N TYR A 89 9.68 -2.78 -7.83
CA TYR A 89 10.40 -3.81 -8.61
C TYR A 89 11.47 -3.19 -9.50
N ASP A 90 11.13 -2.14 -10.26
CA ASP A 90 12.09 -1.44 -11.13
C ASP A 90 13.27 -0.89 -10.30
N ALA A 91 12.98 -0.25 -9.15
CA ALA A 91 14.00 0.34 -8.28
C ALA A 91 14.92 -0.71 -7.63
N LEU A 92 14.34 -1.82 -7.16
CA LEU A 92 15.08 -2.92 -6.51
C LEU A 92 15.90 -3.73 -7.52
N ALA A 93 15.38 -3.96 -8.72
CA ALA A 93 16.12 -4.63 -9.78
C ALA A 93 17.32 -3.81 -10.29
N ALA A 94 17.19 -2.48 -10.33
CA ALA A 94 18.22 -1.58 -10.82
C ALA A 94 19.38 -1.34 -9.84
N GLN A 95 19.20 -1.59 -8.53
CA GLN A 95 20.23 -1.25 -7.52
C GLN A 95 21.40 -2.25 -7.44
N GLY A 96 21.28 -3.43 -8.05
CA GLY A 96 22.33 -4.46 -8.00
C GLY A 96 22.59 -4.97 -6.58
N ASN A 97 23.87 -5.22 -6.24
CA ASN A 97 24.32 -5.76 -4.96
C ASN A 97 24.71 -4.69 -3.92
N ALA A 98 24.59 -3.41 -4.25
CA ALA A 98 24.94 -2.34 -3.30
C ALA A 98 23.90 -2.26 -2.17
N PRO A 99 24.33 -1.86 -0.94
CA PRO A 99 23.38 -1.50 0.10
C PRO A 99 22.42 -0.44 -0.43
N GLY A 100 21.14 -0.73 -0.44
CA GLY A 100 20.17 0.12 -1.10
C GLY A 100 18.81 0.11 -0.40
N LEU A 101 17.81 0.43 -1.15
CA LEU A 101 16.41 0.34 -0.69
C LEU A 101 16.05 -1.10 -0.33
N THR A 102 15.22 -1.26 0.67
CA THR A 102 14.73 -2.59 1.09
C THR A 102 13.22 -2.57 1.27
N VAL A 103 12.59 -3.74 1.13
CA VAL A 103 11.19 -3.92 1.50
C VAL A 103 11.11 -4.26 2.98
N VAL A 104 10.33 -3.49 3.72
CA VAL A 104 10.12 -3.66 5.17
C VAL A 104 8.85 -4.46 5.43
N ALA A 105 7.74 -4.11 4.81
CA ALA A 105 6.45 -4.77 5.00
C ALA A 105 5.60 -4.71 3.72
N PRO A 106 4.65 -5.65 3.54
CA PRO A 106 3.65 -5.53 2.49
C PRO A 106 2.62 -4.46 2.88
N VAL A 107 1.99 -3.85 1.91
CA VAL A 107 0.87 -2.93 2.10
C VAL A 107 -0.42 -3.66 1.74
N ASP A 108 -0.73 -3.71 0.47
CA ASP A 108 -1.88 -4.41 -0.10
C ASP A 108 -1.62 -4.81 -1.55
N THR A 109 -2.49 -5.67 -2.08
CA THR A 109 -2.59 -5.86 -3.52
C THR A 109 -3.35 -4.69 -4.13
N THR A 110 -2.93 -4.28 -5.32
CA THR A 110 -3.51 -3.15 -6.03
C THR A 110 -4.12 -3.63 -7.35
N PRO A 111 -5.32 -4.26 -7.31
CA PRO A 111 -6.05 -4.61 -8.52
C PRO A 111 -6.45 -3.35 -9.26
N GLY A 112 -5.97 -3.19 -10.51
CA GLY A 112 -6.27 -2.04 -11.34
C GLY A 112 -7.63 -2.17 -12.02
N MET A 113 -8.46 -1.12 -11.96
CA MET A 113 -9.79 -1.10 -12.57
C MET A 113 -10.12 0.27 -13.14
N PHE A 114 -10.95 0.26 -14.18
CA PHE A 114 -11.69 1.45 -14.58
C PHE A 114 -13.02 1.51 -13.84
N VAL A 115 -13.47 2.73 -13.59
CA VAL A 115 -14.79 3.02 -13.04
C VAL A 115 -15.47 4.13 -13.86
N VAL A 116 -16.75 3.94 -14.11
CA VAL A 116 -17.63 4.87 -14.84
C VAL A 116 -18.95 5.01 -14.10
N PRO A 117 -19.78 6.07 -14.35
CA PRO A 117 -21.17 6.08 -13.88
C PRO A 117 -21.90 4.84 -14.35
N ALA A 118 -22.81 4.28 -13.53
CA ALA A 118 -23.52 3.04 -13.88
C ALA A 118 -24.32 3.14 -15.17
N ALA A 119 -24.86 4.34 -15.48
CA ALA A 119 -25.62 4.63 -16.71
C ALA A 119 -24.73 4.84 -17.95
N SER A 120 -23.38 4.80 -17.81
CA SER A 120 -22.46 4.96 -18.94
C SER A 120 -22.64 3.85 -19.97
N ALA A 121 -22.47 4.17 -21.24
CA ALA A 121 -22.39 3.20 -22.33
C ALA A 121 -21.04 2.46 -22.40
N ILE A 122 -20.06 2.82 -21.55
CA ILE A 122 -18.74 2.19 -21.48
C ILE A 122 -18.86 0.93 -20.61
N HIS A 123 -18.57 -0.23 -21.20
CA HIS A 123 -18.62 -1.54 -20.53
C HIS A 123 -17.27 -2.28 -20.51
N ALA A 124 -16.37 -1.92 -21.41
CA ALA A 124 -15.08 -2.57 -21.60
C ALA A 124 -13.98 -1.54 -21.88
N VAL A 125 -12.72 -1.99 -21.79
CA VAL A 125 -11.55 -1.13 -22.10
C VAL A 125 -11.59 -0.64 -23.55
N SER A 126 -12.09 -1.44 -24.50
CA SER A 126 -12.25 -1.03 -25.90
C SER A 126 -13.15 0.19 -26.11
N ASP A 127 -14.14 0.40 -25.24
CA ASP A 127 -15.10 1.50 -25.34
C ASP A 127 -14.49 2.86 -24.91
N LEU A 128 -13.28 2.84 -24.36
CA LEU A 128 -12.53 4.05 -23.97
C LEU A 128 -11.95 4.81 -25.17
N ARG A 129 -11.96 4.23 -26.40
CA ARG A 129 -11.47 4.92 -27.61
C ARG A 129 -12.18 6.25 -27.82
N GLY A 130 -11.39 7.31 -28.06
CA GLY A 130 -11.89 8.67 -28.26
C GLY A 130 -12.43 9.34 -27.00
N LYS A 131 -12.24 8.74 -25.80
CA LYS A 131 -12.75 9.30 -24.55
C LYS A 131 -11.66 9.99 -23.75
N ALA A 132 -12.07 10.98 -22.94
CA ALA A 132 -11.23 11.57 -21.92
C ALA A 132 -11.21 10.63 -20.69
N VAL A 133 -10.02 10.17 -20.27
CA VAL A 133 -9.85 9.19 -19.20
C VAL A 133 -8.88 9.70 -18.14
N ALA A 134 -9.33 9.80 -16.90
CA ALA A 134 -8.48 10.16 -15.77
C ALA A 134 -7.63 8.94 -15.35
N LEU A 135 -6.31 9.01 -15.55
CA LEU A 135 -5.37 7.90 -15.40
C LEU A 135 -4.62 7.90 -14.05
N GLY A 136 -4.85 8.88 -13.19
CA GLY A 136 -4.13 9.07 -11.93
C GLY A 136 -3.12 10.21 -12.00
N THR A 137 -2.25 10.29 -10.99
CA THR A 137 -1.24 11.37 -10.91
C THR A 137 0.04 11.01 -11.68
N HIS A 138 0.81 12.02 -12.08
CA HIS A 138 2.06 11.86 -12.83
C HIS A 138 3.08 10.92 -12.16
N SER A 139 3.17 10.94 -10.83
CA SER A 139 4.16 10.19 -10.04
C SER A 139 3.62 8.88 -9.46
N SER A 140 2.41 8.46 -9.86
CA SER A 140 1.76 7.25 -9.37
C SER A 140 2.13 6.02 -10.20
N GLY A 141 2.46 4.91 -9.55
CA GLY A 141 2.61 3.60 -10.20
C GLY A 141 1.31 3.13 -10.88
N LEU A 142 0.14 3.55 -10.37
CA LEU A 142 -1.15 3.28 -11.02
C LEU A 142 -1.23 3.84 -12.44
N THR A 143 -0.61 4.99 -12.72
CA THR A 143 -0.57 5.56 -14.06
C THR A 143 0.27 4.70 -15.01
N VAL A 144 1.36 4.10 -14.52
CA VAL A 144 2.16 3.14 -15.30
C VAL A 144 1.36 1.87 -15.59
N MET A 145 0.64 1.37 -14.60
CA MET A 145 -0.24 0.20 -14.77
C MET A 145 -1.38 0.48 -15.76
N ALA A 146 -2.03 1.65 -15.66
CA ALA A 146 -3.06 2.08 -16.61
C ALA A 146 -2.60 1.98 -18.06
N ARG A 147 -1.39 2.52 -18.33
CA ARG A 147 -0.79 2.50 -19.66
C ARG A 147 -0.52 1.08 -20.16
N ALA A 148 -0.05 0.20 -19.27
CA ALA A 148 0.18 -1.21 -19.61
C ALA A 148 -1.15 -1.94 -19.89
N VAL A 149 -2.19 -1.68 -19.09
CA VAL A 149 -3.54 -2.26 -19.30
C VAL A 149 -4.14 -1.78 -20.62
N LEU A 150 -4.08 -0.49 -20.91
CA LEU A 150 -4.57 0.07 -22.18
C LEU A 150 -3.82 -0.56 -23.37
N LYS A 151 -2.48 -0.52 -23.37
CA LYS A 151 -1.65 -1.08 -24.43
C LYS A 151 -1.90 -2.57 -24.65
N GLY A 152 -1.91 -3.35 -23.58
CA GLY A 152 -2.18 -4.79 -23.66
C GLY A 152 -3.60 -5.14 -24.11
N SER A 153 -4.54 -4.18 -23.95
CA SER A 153 -5.91 -4.26 -24.46
C SER A 153 -6.05 -3.67 -25.87
N GLY A 154 -4.97 -3.32 -26.55
CA GLY A 154 -4.99 -2.79 -27.93
C GLY A 154 -5.38 -1.30 -28.02
N ILE A 155 -5.27 -0.55 -26.94
CA ILE A 155 -5.53 0.91 -26.88
C ILE A 155 -4.19 1.64 -26.73
N ASP A 156 -3.86 2.54 -27.63
CA ASP A 156 -2.75 3.47 -27.44
C ASP A 156 -3.16 4.58 -26.46
N PRO A 157 -2.54 4.65 -25.26
CA PRO A 157 -2.93 5.64 -24.26
C PRO A 157 -2.60 7.07 -24.62
N GLU A 158 -1.80 7.31 -25.67
CA GLU A 158 -1.43 8.67 -26.12
C GLU A 158 -2.24 9.14 -27.33
N HIS A 159 -2.79 8.21 -28.14
CA HIS A 159 -3.43 8.53 -29.41
C HIS A 159 -4.90 8.07 -29.45
N ASP A 160 -5.25 6.97 -28.79
CA ASP A 160 -6.61 6.41 -28.85
C ASP A 160 -7.55 6.98 -27.80
N ILE A 161 -7.04 7.67 -26.77
CA ILE A 161 -7.81 8.35 -25.73
C ILE A 161 -7.27 9.77 -25.52
N THR A 162 -7.99 10.58 -24.74
CA THR A 162 -7.46 11.82 -24.18
C THR A 162 -7.05 11.54 -22.72
N PRO A 163 -5.76 11.29 -22.43
CA PRO A 163 -5.32 10.98 -21.08
C PRO A 163 -5.36 12.24 -20.20
N ILE A 164 -6.00 12.16 -19.05
CA ILE A 164 -5.99 13.21 -18.04
C ILE A 164 -5.11 12.74 -16.88
N LEU A 165 -4.01 13.44 -16.67
CA LEU A 165 -3.16 13.25 -15.49
C LEU A 165 -3.56 14.27 -14.44
N LEU A 166 -3.75 13.77 -13.22
CA LEU A 166 -4.26 14.54 -12.10
C LEU A 166 -3.11 15.16 -11.29
N ASP A 167 -3.32 16.34 -10.74
CA ASP A 167 -2.43 16.91 -9.72
C ASP A 167 -2.64 16.22 -8.37
N ARG A 168 -3.88 15.90 -8.06
CA ARG A 168 -4.29 15.21 -6.82
C ARG A 168 -5.19 14.02 -7.16
N ALA A 169 -4.91 12.87 -6.56
CA ALA A 169 -5.68 11.65 -6.81
C ALA A 169 -7.18 11.81 -6.45
N GLY A 170 -7.48 12.64 -5.45
CA GLY A 170 -8.85 12.93 -5.01
C GLY A 170 -9.71 13.69 -6.01
N ASP A 171 -9.12 14.32 -7.04
CA ASP A 171 -9.88 15.10 -8.02
C ASP A 171 -10.55 14.22 -9.08
N GLY A 172 -10.03 13.00 -9.30
CA GLY A 172 -10.51 12.08 -10.33
C GLY A 172 -12.00 11.74 -10.28
N PRO A 173 -12.55 11.32 -9.12
CA PRO A 173 -13.98 11.04 -8.99
C PRO A 173 -14.87 12.22 -9.38
N THR A 174 -14.53 13.41 -8.91
CA THR A 174 -15.27 14.65 -9.25
C THR A 174 -15.28 14.92 -10.75
N MET A 175 -14.14 14.73 -11.43
CA MET A 175 -14.07 14.92 -12.89
C MET A 175 -15.01 13.97 -13.64
N VAL A 176 -15.17 12.72 -13.19
CA VAL A 176 -16.09 11.77 -13.81
C VAL A 176 -17.54 12.13 -13.48
N ILE A 177 -17.84 12.45 -12.23
CA ILE A 177 -19.20 12.83 -11.79
C ILE A 177 -19.69 14.08 -12.53
N GLU A 178 -18.80 15.04 -12.78
CA GLU A 178 -19.09 16.27 -13.53
C GLU A 178 -19.03 16.09 -15.06
N GLY A 179 -18.73 14.90 -15.57
CA GLY A 179 -18.64 14.62 -17.00
C GLY A 179 -17.40 15.19 -17.70
N LYS A 180 -16.39 15.68 -16.96
CA LYS A 180 -15.10 16.15 -17.49
C LYS A 180 -14.20 15.00 -17.94
N ALA A 181 -14.38 13.83 -17.36
CA ALA A 181 -13.77 12.57 -17.78
C ALA A 181 -14.85 11.51 -17.94
N ALA A 182 -14.72 10.66 -18.95
CA ALA A 182 -15.67 9.56 -19.21
C ALA A 182 -15.44 8.36 -18.27
N ALA A 183 -14.19 8.17 -17.83
CA ALA A 183 -13.79 7.09 -16.95
C ALA A 183 -12.66 7.55 -16.02
N LEU A 184 -12.55 6.87 -14.88
CA LEU A 184 -11.45 7.00 -13.95
C LEU A 184 -10.74 5.65 -13.81
N TRP A 185 -9.42 5.65 -13.91
CA TRP A 185 -8.59 4.53 -13.54
C TRP A 185 -8.14 4.64 -12.09
N GLY A 186 -8.10 3.51 -11.40
CA GLY A 186 -7.58 3.41 -10.04
C GLY A 186 -7.21 1.98 -9.66
N GLY A 187 -6.81 1.81 -8.44
CA GLY A 187 -6.44 0.51 -7.88
C GLY A 187 -6.64 0.48 -6.36
N SER A 188 -6.63 -0.74 -5.80
CA SER A 188 -6.96 -1.04 -4.40
C SER A 188 -8.44 -0.87 -4.07
N VAL A 189 -9.03 -1.90 -3.48
CA VAL A 189 -10.44 -1.88 -3.01
C VAL A 189 -10.64 -0.82 -1.91
N GLY A 190 -9.60 -0.53 -1.14
CA GLY A 190 -9.63 0.46 -0.07
C GLY A 190 -9.59 1.92 -0.53
N TRP A 191 -9.30 2.20 -1.82
CA TRP A 191 -9.13 3.57 -2.28
C TRP A 191 -10.37 4.44 -2.12
N PRO A 192 -10.28 5.63 -1.45
CA PRO A 192 -11.41 6.53 -1.26
C PRO A 192 -12.11 6.96 -2.57
N GLY A 193 -11.34 7.11 -3.67
CA GLY A 193 -11.88 7.49 -4.97
C GLY A 193 -12.90 6.49 -5.51
N PHE A 194 -12.67 5.20 -5.35
CA PHE A 194 -13.62 4.15 -5.73
C PHE A 194 -14.86 4.16 -4.83
N LYS A 195 -14.70 4.41 -3.53
CA LYS A 195 -15.83 4.56 -2.60
C LYS A 195 -16.71 5.75 -2.99
N THR A 196 -16.08 6.87 -3.36
CA THR A 196 -16.78 8.07 -3.85
C THR A 196 -17.59 7.77 -5.11
N MET A 197 -16.99 7.08 -6.08
CA MET A 197 -17.69 6.68 -7.31
C MET A 197 -18.87 5.74 -7.03
N ALA A 198 -18.66 4.73 -6.18
CA ALA A 198 -19.72 3.77 -5.81
C ALA A 198 -20.89 4.41 -5.04
N ALA A 199 -20.63 5.51 -4.32
CA ALA A 199 -21.63 6.27 -3.57
C ALA A 199 -22.28 7.38 -4.40
N ALA A 200 -21.81 7.67 -5.60
CA ALA A 200 -22.35 8.73 -6.46
C ALA A 200 -23.82 8.46 -6.83
N PRO A 201 -24.62 9.50 -7.09
CA PRO A 201 -25.99 9.34 -7.58
C PRO A 201 -26.04 8.45 -8.83
N GLY A 202 -26.93 7.45 -8.84
CA GLY A 202 -27.01 6.45 -9.92
C GLY A 202 -26.01 5.31 -9.83
N GLY A 203 -25.02 5.37 -8.92
CA GLY A 203 -24.01 4.33 -8.72
C GLY A 203 -22.92 4.31 -9.80
N ALA A 204 -22.05 3.32 -9.72
CA ALA A 204 -20.91 3.16 -10.61
C ALA A 204 -20.80 1.73 -11.14
N ARG A 205 -20.14 1.59 -12.30
CA ARG A 205 -19.72 0.30 -12.87
C ARG A 205 -18.21 0.23 -12.86
N PHE A 206 -17.69 -0.89 -12.33
CA PHE A 206 -16.26 -1.21 -12.30
C PHE A 206 -15.97 -2.31 -13.32
N PHE A 207 -14.83 -2.22 -14.00
CA PHE A 207 -14.38 -3.26 -14.93
C PHE A 207 -12.86 -3.29 -15.06
N GLY A 208 -12.34 -4.48 -15.34
CA GLY A 208 -10.93 -4.73 -15.66
C GLY A 208 -10.72 -4.91 -17.17
N PRO A 209 -9.50 -5.32 -17.58
CA PRO A 209 -9.22 -5.74 -18.95
C PRO A 209 -10.00 -7.01 -19.27
N ALA A 210 -10.25 -7.24 -20.56
CA ALA A 210 -10.81 -8.50 -21.01
C ALA A 210 -9.82 -9.66 -20.75
N PRO A 211 -10.29 -10.89 -20.45
CA PRO A 211 -9.43 -12.03 -20.08
C PRO A 211 -8.33 -12.33 -21.09
N GLU A 212 -8.62 -12.16 -22.37
CA GLU A 212 -7.69 -12.37 -23.49
C GLU A 212 -6.55 -11.34 -23.53
N ALA A 213 -6.75 -10.13 -23.00
CA ALA A 213 -5.74 -9.07 -22.95
C ALA A 213 -4.71 -9.30 -21.82
N VAL A 214 -5.04 -10.11 -20.80
CA VAL A 214 -4.20 -10.25 -19.62
C VAL A 214 -2.80 -10.78 -19.94
N ALA A 215 -2.68 -11.75 -20.84
CA ALA A 215 -1.37 -12.29 -21.23
C ALA A 215 -0.46 -11.21 -21.84
N SER A 216 -1.02 -10.36 -22.72
CA SER A 216 -0.29 -9.24 -23.33
C SER A 216 0.11 -8.19 -22.31
N ILE A 217 -0.77 -7.89 -21.36
CA ILE A 217 -0.48 -6.93 -20.26
C ILE A 217 0.69 -7.42 -19.40
N LEU A 218 0.67 -8.70 -19.00
CA LEU A 218 1.73 -9.30 -18.18
C LEU A 218 3.07 -9.39 -18.93
N ALA A 219 3.06 -9.59 -20.25
CA ALA A 219 4.27 -9.55 -21.08
C ALA A 219 4.87 -8.14 -21.15
N LEU A 220 4.03 -7.07 -21.18
CA LEU A 220 4.47 -5.68 -21.15
C LEU A 220 5.02 -5.25 -19.78
N ARG A 221 4.50 -5.83 -18.69
CA ARG A 221 4.87 -5.51 -17.30
C ARG A 221 4.95 -6.79 -16.46
N PRO A 222 6.10 -7.46 -16.43
CA PRO A 222 6.29 -8.70 -15.65
C PRO A 222 6.16 -8.56 -14.13
N SER A 223 6.19 -7.32 -13.60
CA SER A 223 5.90 -7.03 -12.19
C SER A 223 4.42 -7.20 -11.83
N LEU A 224 3.52 -7.18 -12.82
CA LEU A 224 2.10 -7.41 -12.63
C LEU A 224 1.78 -8.90 -12.51
N ARG A 225 0.67 -9.20 -11.89
CA ARG A 225 0.08 -10.55 -11.76
C ARG A 225 -1.43 -10.50 -11.94
N ARG A 226 -2.05 -11.64 -12.20
CA ARG A 226 -3.50 -11.77 -12.18
C ARG A 226 -4.01 -11.54 -10.77
N LEU A 227 -5.07 -10.75 -10.63
CA LEU A 227 -5.78 -10.50 -9.38
C LEU A 227 -7.27 -10.56 -9.64
N THR A 228 -8.01 -10.93 -8.61
CA THR A 228 -9.47 -10.97 -8.64
C THR A 228 -10.01 -10.02 -7.57
N VAL A 229 -10.85 -9.08 -7.97
CA VAL A 229 -11.66 -8.31 -7.02
C VAL A 229 -12.90 -9.12 -6.71
N PRO A 230 -13.15 -9.50 -5.45
CA PRO A 230 -14.30 -10.33 -5.11
C PRO A 230 -15.61 -9.62 -5.42
N ALA A 231 -16.66 -10.39 -5.68
CA ALA A 231 -18.00 -9.86 -5.81
C ALA A 231 -18.40 -9.07 -4.55
N ASN A 232 -19.20 -8.03 -4.73
CA ASN A 232 -19.69 -7.14 -3.67
C ASN A 232 -18.58 -6.34 -2.94
N ALA A 233 -17.39 -6.20 -3.53
CA ALA A 233 -16.37 -5.28 -3.03
C ALA A 233 -16.84 -3.81 -3.10
N PHE A 234 -17.68 -3.49 -4.06
CA PHE A 234 -18.33 -2.18 -4.23
C PHE A 234 -19.84 -2.32 -4.35
N LYS A 235 -20.58 -1.29 -3.94
CA LYS A 235 -22.03 -1.27 -4.11
C LYS A 235 -22.40 -1.40 -5.59
N GLY A 236 -23.22 -2.39 -5.93
CA GLY A 236 -23.68 -2.67 -7.30
C GLY A 236 -22.72 -3.50 -8.15
N GLN A 237 -21.59 -3.95 -7.61
CA GLN A 237 -20.69 -4.89 -8.27
C GLN A 237 -21.03 -6.33 -7.81
N GLU A 238 -21.90 -7.00 -8.55
CA GLU A 238 -22.44 -8.32 -8.17
C GLU A 238 -21.52 -9.49 -8.57
N ALA A 239 -20.69 -9.31 -9.60
CA ALA A 239 -19.75 -10.32 -10.08
C ALA A 239 -18.31 -9.99 -9.70
N ALA A 240 -17.47 -11.01 -9.51
CA ALA A 240 -16.04 -10.82 -9.36
C ALA A 240 -15.45 -10.19 -10.63
N ILE A 241 -14.40 -9.37 -10.46
CA ILE A 241 -13.70 -8.72 -11.57
C ILE A 241 -12.30 -9.31 -11.67
N GLU A 242 -12.03 -10.03 -12.76
CA GLU A 242 -10.68 -10.46 -13.11
C GLU A 242 -9.91 -9.27 -13.65
N THR A 243 -8.68 -9.08 -13.15
CA THR A 243 -7.84 -7.95 -13.52
C THR A 243 -6.35 -8.29 -13.36
N VAL A 244 -5.53 -7.27 -13.47
CA VAL A 244 -4.09 -7.32 -13.15
C VAL A 244 -3.76 -6.30 -12.08
N GLY A 245 -2.68 -6.55 -11.36
CA GLY A 245 -2.18 -5.63 -10.35
C GLY A 245 -0.86 -6.09 -9.78
N SER A 246 -0.36 -5.35 -8.81
CA SER A 246 0.86 -5.67 -8.09
C SER A 246 0.66 -5.51 -6.58
N TRP A 247 1.64 -5.94 -5.81
CA TRP A 247 1.75 -5.57 -4.41
C TRP A 247 2.27 -4.14 -4.28
N SER A 248 1.79 -3.42 -3.29
CA SER A 248 2.43 -2.21 -2.77
C SER A 248 3.24 -2.55 -1.52
N PHE A 249 4.29 -1.79 -1.26
CA PHE A 249 5.22 -2.05 -0.16
C PHE A 249 5.48 -0.81 0.69
N THR A 250 5.71 -1.05 1.98
CA THR A 250 6.46 -0.13 2.82
C THR A 250 7.94 -0.41 2.59
N MET A 251 8.64 0.54 1.99
CA MET A 251 10.07 0.46 1.70
C MET A 251 10.87 1.30 2.69
N GLY A 252 12.07 0.84 3.02
CA GLY A 252 13.02 1.52 3.89
C GLY A 252 14.18 2.15 3.11
N LYS A 253 14.71 3.27 3.65
CA LYS A 253 15.92 3.92 3.14
C LYS A 253 17.15 3.02 3.26
N PRO A 254 18.23 3.28 2.49
CA PRO A 254 19.49 2.59 2.70
C PRO A 254 19.98 2.76 4.13
N GLY A 255 20.41 1.64 4.77
CA GLY A 255 20.95 1.65 6.12
C GLY A 255 19.93 1.98 7.23
N LEU A 256 18.63 1.79 6.99
CA LEU A 256 17.62 1.91 8.05
C LEU A 256 17.95 0.94 9.20
N ASP A 257 17.89 1.46 10.44
CA ASP A 257 18.29 0.70 11.63
C ASP A 257 17.50 -0.61 11.78
N PRO A 258 18.18 -1.78 11.85
CA PRO A 258 17.53 -3.07 12.03
C PRO A 258 16.65 -3.17 13.28
N ALA A 259 16.99 -2.46 14.36
CA ALA A 259 16.17 -2.44 15.57
C ALA A 259 14.83 -1.75 15.34
N VAL A 260 14.84 -0.64 14.60
CA VAL A 260 13.62 0.08 14.20
C VAL A 260 12.75 -0.79 13.31
N VAL A 261 13.34 -1.46 12.32
CA VAL A 261 12.60 -2.33 11.39
C VAL A 261 12.02 -3.55 12.11
N SER A 262 12.80 -4.22 12.96
CA SER A 262 12.32 -5.36 13.74
C SER A 262 11.10 -4.97 14.59
N ARG A 263 11.17 -3.83 15.23
CA ARG A 263 10.09 -3.28 16.05
C ARG A 263 8.84 -2.96 15.22
N LEU A 264 9.04 -2.29 14.07
CA LEU A 264 7.95 -1.91 13.16
C LEU A 264 7.22 -3.13 12.59
N VAL A 265 7.95 -4.14 12.10
CA VAL A 265 7.35 -5.35 11.52
C VAL A 265 6.53 -6.13 12.56
N ARG A 266 7.02 -6.22 13.81
CA ARG A 266 6.27 -6.82 14.93
C ARG A 266 5.02 -6.01 15.28
N ALA A 267 5.11 -4.69 15.29
CA ALA A 267 3.97 -3.82 15.54
C ALA A 267 2.91 -3.94 14.44
N ILE A 268 3.31 -4.05 13.17
CA ILE A 268 2.41 -4.30 12.04
C ILE A 268 1.70 -5.64 12.19
N ASP A 269 2.44 -6.73 12.47
CA ASP A 269 1.83 -8.07 12.64
C ASP A 269 0.86 -8.10 13.83
N LYS A 270 1.22 -7.50 14.95
CA LYS A 270 0.37 -7.38 16.13
C LYS A 270 -0.87 -6.51 15.86
N GLY A 271 -0.69 -5.42 15.13
CA GLY A 271 -1.74 -4.43 14.81
C GLY A 271 -2.59 -4.77 13.58
N LYS A 272 -2.34 -5.89 12.87
CA LYS A 272 -3.00 -6.19 11.59
C LYS A 272 -4.53 -6.29 11.67
N ALA A 273 -5.07 -6.77 12.79
CA ALA A 273 -6.52 -6.82 12.99
C ALA A 273 -7.14 -5.42 13.08
N LYS A 274 -6.45 -4.49 13.75
CA LYS A 274 -6.82 -3.08 13.79
C LYS A 274 -6.72 -2.43 12.42
N LEU A 275 -5.62 -2.68 11.71
CA LEU A 275 -5.42 -2.16 10.37
C LEU A 275 -6.52 -2.64 9.40
N ALA A 276 -6.95 -3.91 9.49
CA ALA A 276 -8.07 -4.44 8.71
C ALA A 276 -9.42 -3.78 9.04
N GLN A 277 -9.61 -3.30 10.28
CA GLN A 277 -10.80 -2.54 10.66
C GLN A 277 -10.79 -1.11 10.08
N LEU A 278 -9.62 -0.49 10.01
CA LEU A 278 -9.46 0.90 9.58
C LEU A 278 -9.35 1.04 8.05
N TYR A 279 -8.81 0.04 7.36
CA TYR A 279 -8.58 0.04 5.92
C TYR A 279 -9.03 -1.30 5.31
N ALA A 280 -9.82 -1.26 4.25
CA ALA A 280 -10.51 -2.45 3.70
C ALA A 280 -9.57 -3.62 3.35
N GLN A 281 -8.35 -3.34 2.87
CA GLN A 281 -7.32 -4.33 2.55
C GLN A 281 -6.22 -4.39 3.61
N GLY A 282 -6.41 -3.78 4.78
CA GLY A 282 -5.39 -3.72 5.84
C GLY A 282 -4.93 -5.10 6.34
N GLY A 283 -5.75 -6.13 6.20
CA GLY A 283 -5.37 -7.51 6.52
C GLY A 283 -4.29 -8.09 5.59
N GLU A 284 -4.12 -7.53 4.40
CA GLU A 284 -3.08 -7.94 3.46
C GLU A 284 -1.67 -7.48 3.90
N SER A 285 -1.59 -6.54 4.83
CA SER A 285 -0.33 -6.07 5.41
C SER A 285 0.33 -7.10 6.36
N ASP A 286 -0.21 -8.32 6.46
CA ASP A 286 0.41 -9.41 7.21
C ASP A 286 1.82 -9.71 6.63
N PRO A 287 2.90 -9.61 7.43
CA PRO A 287 4.26 -9.89 6.97
C PRO A 287 4.43 -11.27 6.31
N ARG A 288 3.57 -12.25 6.64
CA ARG A 288 3.58 -13.59 6.03
C ARG A 288 3.29 -13.59 4.54
N ASN A 289 2.76 -12.49 3.99
CA ASN A 289 2.53 -12.33 2.56
C ASN A 289 3.81 -12.00 1.78
N LEU A 290 4.88 -11.51 2.43
CA LEU A 290 6.11 -11.06 1.76
C LEU A 290 6.78 -12.11 0.88
N PRO A 291 6.94 -13.39 1.32
CA PRO A 291 7.58 -14.41 0.46
C PRO A 291 6.85 -14.66 -0.86
N GLY A 292 5.53 -14.46 -0.89
CA GLY A 292 4.73 -14.54 -2.12
C GLY A 292 4.62 -13.24 -2.89
N ALA A 293 4.92 -12.11 -2.24
CA ALA A 293 4.78 -10.77 -2.80
C ALA A 293 6.04 -10.28 -3.50
N THR A 294 7.24 -10.64 -3.01
CA THR A 294 8.51 -10.13 -3.53
C THR A 294 9.64 -11.14 -3.33
N LYS A 295 10.85 -10.81 -3.79
CA LYS A 295 12.04 -11.64 -3.61
C LYS A 295 12.60 -11.46 -2.19
N VAL A 296 13.07 -12.55 -1.58
CA VAL A 296 13.62 -12.53 -0.21
C VAL A 296 14.87 -11.65 -0.11
N GLU A 297 15.71 -11.63 -1.16
CA GLU A 297 16.90 -10.79 -1.22
C GLU A 297 16.61 -9.27 -1.25
N TRP A 298 15.38 -8.87 -1.48
CA TRP A 298 14.94 -7.47 -1.44
C TRP A 298 14.38 -7.04 -0.09
N LEU A 299 14.17 -8.01 0.81
CA LEU A 299 13.67 -7.72 2.15
C LEU A 299 14.77 -7.11 3.01
N HIS A 300 14.36 -6.24 3.93
CA HIS A 300 15.25 -5.78 4.98
C HIS A 300 15.71 -6.97 5.85
N PRO A 301 17.00 -7.07 6.25
CA PRO A 301 17.51 -8.20 7.04
C PRO A 301 16.67 -8.48 8.29
N ALA A 302 16.30 -7.45 9.06
CA ALA A 302 15.47 -7.61 10.25
C ALA A 302 14.04 -8.13 9.93
N THR A 303 13.51 -7.84 8.73
CA THR A 303 12.25 -8.43 8.27
C THR A 303 12.43 -9.92 7.97
N VAL A 304 13.54 -10.30 7.33
CA VAL A 304 13.89 -11.72 7.09
C VAL A 304 13.99 -12.50 8.40
N ASP A 305 14.70 -11.93 9.39
CA ASP A 305 14.87 -12.55 10.71
C ASP A 305 13.52 -12.74 11.41
N TYR A 306 12.65 -11.73 11.35
CA TYR A 306 11.29 -11.85 11.88
C TYR A 306 10.46 -12.91 11.16
N LEU A 307 10.52 -12.99 9.83
CA LEU A 307 9.79 -14.01 9.06
C LEU A 307 10.28 -15.43 9.39
N ARG A 308 11.59 -15.61 9.66
CA ARG A 308 12.14 -16.90 10.14
C ARG A 308 11.66 -17.23 11.55
N GLU A 309 11.61 -16.25 12.43
CA GLU A 309 11.12 -16.41 13.81
C GLU A 309 9.66 -16.91 13.84
N ILE A 310 8.80 -16.33 13.00
CA ILE A 310 7.38 -16.72 12.92
C ILE A 310 7.11 -17.90 11.98
N GLY A 311 8.15 -18.54 11.43
CA GLY A 311 8.04 -19.71 10.56
C GLY A 311 7.49 -19.41 9.13
N ALA A 312 7.50 -18.17 8.71
CA ALA A 312 7.09 -17.77 7.34
C ALA A 312 8.21 -17.92 6.31
N LEU A 313 9.46 -18.07 6.75
CA LEU A 313 10.62 -18.43 5.93
C LEU A 313 11.37 -19.60 6.59
N PRO A 314 12.06 -20.45 5.81
CA PRO A 314 12.99 -21.46 6.35
C PRO A 314 14.08 -20.80 7.21
N ARG A 315 14.53 -21.55 8.25
CA ARG A 315 15.64 -21.15 9.11
C ARG A 315 16.98 -21.15 8.38
#